data_db9e8188fe5c5803b206df3c398731d8
#
_entry.id   db9e8188fe5c5803b206df3c398731d8
#
_cell.length_a   1.000
_cell.length_b   1.000
_cell.length_c   1.000
_cell.angle_alpha   90.00
_cell.angle_beta   90.00
_cell.angle_gamma   90.00
#
_symmetry.space_group_name_H-M   'P 1'
#
loop_
_entity.id
_entity.type
_entity.pdbx_description
1 polymer ?
#
loop_
_entity_poly.entity_id
_entity_poly.type
_entity_poly.pdbx_seq_one_letter_code
_entity_poly.pdbx_strand_id
1 'polypeptide(L)'
;ERSRGLGDVYKRQLQCTPVAPDCLFCPLNDSCVARLKGIAGSLPVKQHKNKVTNRYFNYIYVRMGAYTFIHKRSGNDIWKNLYEPPLIETDREWTEEELYASPQFREMLAGGEEPIVRLVRKGVKHVLSHRVIYANFYEVILPENSASFAKYQRISVEDLHKFAVSRLVNQFFSLILEPNN
;
A
#
# COMPACT_ATOMS: atom_id res chain seq x y z
N GLU A 1 -1.82 -31.16 -1.31
CA GLU A 1 -0.60 -31.81 -1.79
C GLU A 1 0.48 -30.79 -2.06
N ARG A 2 1.63 -30.93 -1.43
CA ARG A 2 2.73 -29.96 -1.54
C ARG A 2 3.43 -30.17 -2.89
N SER A 3 3.66 -29.09 -3.62
CA SER A 3 4.52 -29.05 -4.80
C SER A 3 5.87 -29.70 -4.51
N ARG A 4 6.23 -30.71 -5.30
CA ARG A 4 7.41 -31.54 -5.05
C ARG A 4 8.61 -31.15 -5.89
N GLY A 5 8.86 -29.85 -6.05
CA GLY A 5 10.10 -29.37 -6.59
C GLY A 5 10.00 -28.38 -7.75
N LEU A 6 11.13 -27.88 -8.16
CA LEU A 6 11.31 -26.85 -9.20
C LEU A 6 10.76 -27.27 -10.57
N GLY A 7 10.74 -28.58 -10.88
CA GLY A 7 10.24 -29.08 -12.15
C GLY A 7 8.75 -28.83 -12.40
N ASP A 8 7.91 -28.86 -11.34
CA ASP A 8 6.48 -28.57 -11.47
C ASP A 8 6.22 -27.07 -11.73
N VAL A 9 7.00 -26.21 -11.08
CA VAL A 9 6.96 -24.75 -11.29
C VAL A 9 7.39 -24.42 -12.72
N TYR A 10 8.52 -24.97 -13.17
CA TYR A 10 9.07 -24.74 -14.49
C TYR A 10 8.12 -25.17 -15.61
N LYS A 11 7.53 -26.35 -15.47
CA LYS A 11 6.54 -26.88 -16.43
C LYS A 11 5.33 -25.95 -16.56
N ARG A 12 4.81 -25.41 -15.45
CA ARG A 12 3.68 -24.47 -15.47
C ARG A 12 4.02 -23.12 -16.07
N GLN A 13 5.28 -22.73 -16.01
CA GLN A 13 5.73 -21.46 -16.60
C GLN A 13 5.94 -21.53 -18.12
N LEU A 14 6.38 -22.66 -18.62
CA LEU A 14 6.78 -22.80 -20.03
C LEU A 14 5.79 -23.58 -20.89
N GLN A 15 5.24 -24.67 -20.38
CA GLN A 15 4.43 -25.60 -21.17
C GLN A 15 2.93 -25.50 -20.88
N CYS A 16 2.57 -25.62 -19.60
CA CYS A 16 1.18 -25.69 -19.14
C CYS A 16 0.71 -24.33 -18.59
N THR A 17 0.71 -23.31 -19.47
CA THR A 17 0.31 -21.96 -19.08
C THR A 17 -1.20 -21.83 -18.92
N PRO A 18 -1.71 -20.95 -18.03
CA PRO A 18 -3.15 -20.84 -17.74
C PRO A 18 -4.02 -20.32 -18.90
N VAL A 19 -3.42 -19.64 -19.91
CA VAL A 19 -4.17 -19.00 -20.99
C VAL A 19 -4.04 -19.76 -22.31
N ALA A 20 -2.83 -20.24 -22.61
CA ALA A 20 -2.55 -20.96 -23.85
C ALA A 20 -1.54 -22.08 -23.57
N PRO A 21 -1.99 -23.25 -23.05
CA PRO A 21 -1.10 -24.36 -22.80
C PRO A 21 -0.60 -24.97 -24.12
N ASP A 22 0.72 -25.06 -24.25
CA ASP A 22 1.34 -25.71 -25.40
C ASP A 22 1.32 -27.25 -25.23
N CYS A 23 0.16 -27.84 -25.51
CA CYS A 23 -0.06 -29.25 -25.33
C CYS A 23 0.61 -30.11 -26.40
N LEU A 24 0.88 -29.59 -27.59
CA LEU A 24 1.45 -30.37 -28.71
C LEU A 24 2.89 -30.76 -28.43
N PHE A 25 3.67 -29.85 -27.87
CA PHE A 25 5.08 -30.06 -27.52
C PHE A 25 5.29 -30.45 -26.05
N CYS A 26 4.21 -30.75 -25.31
CA CYS A 26 4.30 -31.11 -23.90
C CYS A 26 4.82 -32.56 -23.76
N PRO A 27 5.87 -32.82 -22.97
CA PRO A 27 6.41 -34.16 -22.77
C PRO A 27 5.42 -35.10 -22.06
N LEU A 28 4.33 -34.61 -21.48
CA LEU A 28 3.25 -35.38 -20.88
C LEU A 28 2.02 -35.48 -21.78
N ASN A 29 2.14 -35.13 -23.04
CA ASN A 29 1.07 -35.04 -24.01
C ASN A 29 0.17 -36.31 -24.00
N ASP A 30 0.76 -37.49 -24.15
CA ASP A 30 0.03 -38.75 -24.32
C ASP A 30 -0.63 -39.28 -23.04
N SER A 31 -0.12 -38.88 -21.86
CA SER A 31 -0.63 -39.25 -20.55
C SER A 31 -1.45 -38.18 -19.84
N CYS A 32 -1.61 -37.00 -20.44
CA CYS A 32 -2.27 -35.87 -19.80
C CYS A 32 -3.80 -36.02 -19.84
N VAL A 33 -4.41 -36.29 -18.68
CA VAL A 33 -5.88 -36.43 -18.55
C VAL A 33 -6.63 -35.17 -19.02
N ALA A 34 -6.11 -33.97 -18.75
CA ALA A 34 -6.75 -32.72 -19.16
C ALA A 34 -6.82 -32.58 -20.69
N ARG A 35 -5.77 -33.02 -21.39
CA ARG A 35 -5.74 -33.03 -22.85
C ARG A 35 -6.66 -34.14 -23.42
N LEU A 36 -6.55 -35.37 -22.89
CA LEU A 36 -7.39 -36.47 -23.33
C LEU A 36 -8.89 -36.16 -23.18
N LYS A 37 -9.26 -35.40 -22.16
CA LYS A 37 -10.65 -34.95 -21.96
C LYS A 37 -10.99 -33.63 -22.66
N GLY A 38 -10.09 -33.01 -23.41
CA GLY A 38 -10.33 -31.73 -24.10
C GLY A 38 -10.53 -30.52 -23.19
N ILE A 39 -10.16 -30.63 -21.91
CA ILE A 39 -10.39 -29.57 -20.91
C ILE A 39 -9.15 -28.75 -20.54
N ALA A 40 -8.04 -28.95 -21.23
CA ALA A 40 -6.77 -28.28 -20.90
C ALA A 40 -6.90 -26.75 -20.89
N GLY A 41 -7.66 -26.14 -21.81
CA GLY A 41 -7.88 -24.71 -21.91
C GLY A 41 -8.78 -24.12 -20.82
N SER A 42 -9.54 -24.96 -20.10
CA SER A 42 -10.38 -24.54 -18.98
C SER A 42 -9.68 -24.64 -17.61
N LEU A 43 -8.45 -25.12 -17.59
CA LEU A 43 -7.65 -25.26 -16.36
C LEU A 43 -6.55 -24.18 -16.27
N PRO A 44 -6.19 -23.76 -15.06
CA PRO A 44 -6.83 -24.11 -13.77
C PRO A 44 -8.21 -23.49 -13.65
N VAL A 45 -9.13 -24.22 -13.01
CA VAL A 45 -10.45 -23.67 -12.67
C VAL A 45 -10.24 -22.44 -11.78
N LYS A 46 -10.51 -21.26 -12.32
CA LYS A 46 -10.39 -20.01 -11.56
C LYS A 46 -11.53 -19.95 -10.55
N GLN A 47 -11.23 -20.23 -9.30
CA GLN A 47 -12.14 -19.87 -8.21
C GLN A 47 -12.35 -18.35 -8.25
N HIS A 48 -13.59 -17.91 -8.02
CA HIS A 48 -14.11 -16.55 -8.11
C HIS A 48 -13.07 -15.43 -8.14
N LYS A 49 -13.27 -14.47 -9.05
CA LYS A 49 -12.49 -13.21 -9.03
C LYS A 49 -12.67 -12.58 -7.64
N ASN A 50 -11.62 -12.52 -6.87
CA ASN A 50 -11.66 -11.80 -5.60
C ASN A 50 -12.15 -10.38 -5.86
N LYS A 51 -13.18 -9.96 -5.13
CA LYS A 51 -13.73 -8.62 -5.23
C LYS A 51 -12.64 -7.62 -4.83
N VAL A 52 -12.20 -6.80 -5.78
CA VAL A 52 -11.27 -5.71 -5.50
C VAL A 52 -12.01 -4.64 -4.71
N THR A 53 -11.44 -4.22 -3.58
CA THR A 53 -11.98 -3.15 -2.75
C THR A 53 -11.12 -1.90 -2.87
N ASN A 54 -11.75 -0.73 -2.92
CA ASN A 54 -11.07 0.55 -2.90
C ASN A 54 -10.87 1.01 -1.44
N ARG A 55 -9.74 1.64 -1.16
CA ARG A 55 -9.43 2.29 0.12
C ARG A 55 -8.89 3.69 -0.15
N TYR A 56 -9.21 4.64 0.71
CA TYR A 56 -8.84 6.03 0.56
C TYR A 56 -8.00 6.46 1.77
N PHE A 57 -6.75 6.79 1.50
CA PHE A 57 -5.75 7.09 2.51
C PHE A 57 -5.35 8.55 2.42
N ASN A 58 -5.43 9.26 3.54
CA ASN A 58 -4.94 10.62 3.67
C ASN A 58 -3.74 10.59 4.62
N TYR A 59 -2.54 10.53 4.05
CA TYR A 59 -1.29 10.52 4.79
C TYR A 59 -0.88 11.95 5.17
N ILE A 60 -0.45 12.12 6.40
CA ILE A 60 -0.07 13.42 6.97
C ILE A 60 1.39 13.36 7.40
N TYR A 61 2.27 13.97 6.60
CA TYR A 61 3.65 14.17 7.00
C TYR A 61 3.75 15.41 7.89
N VAL A 62 4.20 15.23 9.12
CA VAL A 62 4.36 16.34 10.05
C VAL A 62 5.79 16.80 10.05
N ARG A 63 6.01 18.10 9.80
CA ARG A 63 7.32 18.76 9.95
C ARG A 63 7.32 19.61 11.21
N MET A 64 8.17 19.26 12.16
CA MET A 64 8.33 19.98 13.41
C MET A 64 9.84 20.19 13.66
N GLY A 65 10.41 21.26 13.10
CA GLY A 65 11.86 21.45 13.03
C GLY A 65 12.56 20.29 12.31
N ALA A 66 13.50 19.64 12.99
CA ALA A 66 14.23 18.45 12.50
C ALA A 66 13.48 17.13 12.75
N TYR A 67 12.25 17.17 13.25
CA TYR A 67 11.50 15.98 13.65
C TYR A 67 10.26 15.77 12.80
N THR A 68 9.84 14.48 12.72
CA THR A 68 8.57 14.03 12.16
C THR A 68 7.95 12.96 13.05
N PHE A 69 6.75 12.51 12.68
CA PHE A 69 5.98 11.54 13.44
C PHE A 69 5.63 10.33 12.58
N ILE A 70 5.80 9.15 13.16
CA ILE A 70 5.44 7.88 12.54
C ILE A 70 4.73 6.98 13.55
N HIS A 71 4.07 5.95 13.06
CA HIS A 71 3.58 4.85 13.87
C HIS A 71 3.73 3.52 13.16
N LYS A 72 3.77 2.45 13.94
CA LYS A 72 3.84 1.07 13.44
C LYS A 72 2.43 0.52 13.25
N ARG A 73 2.13 0.00 12.06
CA ARG A 73 0.86 -0.69 11.81
C ARG A 73 0.81 -2.01 12.60
N SER A 74 -0.13 -2.13 13.53
CA SER A 74 -0.28 -3.29 14.41
C SER A 74 -1.44 -4.20 14.03
N GLY A 75 -2.43 -3.70 13.28
CA GLY A 75 -3.62 -4.42 12.88
C GLY A 75 -3.35 -5.62 11.95
N ASN A 76 -4.30 -6.57 11.87
CA ASN A 76 -4.23 -7.66 10.90
C ASN A 76 -4.70 -7.21 9.52
N ASP A 77 -3.97 -6.28 8.92
CA ASP A 77 -4.25 -5.62 7.66
C ASP A 77 -2.99 -5.57 6.78
N ILE A 78 -3.12 -4.95 5.57
CA ILE A 78 -1.97 -4.72 4.69
C ILE A 78 -0.86 -3.98 5.44
N TRP A 79 0.38 -4.30 5.05
CA TRP A 79 1.58 -3.66 5.57
C TRP A 79 1.76 -3.76 7.09
N LYS A 80 1.22 -4.81 7.71
CA LYS A 80 1.43 -5.11 9.13
C LYS A 80 2.91 -5.07 9.47
N ASN A 81 3.25 -4.45 10.59
CA ASN A 81 4.59 -4.23 11.11
C ASN A 81 5.44 -3.21 10.33
N LEU A 82 4.98 -2.63 9.23
CA LEU A 82 5.63 -1.49 8.61
C LEU A 82 5.26 -0.19 9.34
N TYR A 83 6.13 0.80 9.20
CA TYR A 83 5.90 2.16 9.71
C TYR A 83 5.27 3.04 8.65
N GLU A 84 4.51 4.02 9.10
CA GLU A 84 3.89 5.02 8.24
C GLU A 84 3.70 6.33 8.99
N PRO A 85 3.58 7.48 8.28
CA PRO A 85 3.15 8.73 8.91
C PRO A 85 1.72 8.62 9.42
N PRO A 86 1.23 9.56 10.24
CA PRO A 86 -0.16 9.69 10.60
C PRO A 86 -1.09 9.52 9.40
N LEU A 87 -2.13 8.69 9.54
CA LEU A 87 -3.05 8.31 8.49
C LEU A 87 -4.49 8.52 8.93
N ILE A 88 -5.29 9.14 8.07
CA ILE A 88 -6.75 9.15 8.16
C ILE A 88 -7.28 8.33 6.98
N GLU A 89 -7.85 7.17 7.28
CA GLU A 89 -8.54 6.35 6.28
C GLU A 89 -10.01 6.73 6.21
N THR A 90 -10.52 6.87 4.97
CA THR A 90 -11.90 7.29 4.71
C THR A 90 -12.63 6.28 3.84
N ASP A 91 -13.95 6.35 3.82
CA ASP A 91 -14.83 5.47 3.04
C ASP A 91 -14.88 5.85 1.55
N ARG A 92 -14.57 7.11 1.24
CA ARG A 92 -14.51 7.69 -0.10
C ARG A 92 -13.41 8.72 -0.20
N GLU A 93 -13.19 9.24 -1.39
CA GLU A 93 -12.32 10.40 -1.57
C GLU A 93 -12.95 11.63 -0.88
N TRP A 94 -12.19 12.26 0.02
CA TRP A 94 -12.57 13.49 0.69
C TRP A 94 -11.92 14.70 0.02
N THR A 95 -12.61 15.85 0.12
CA THR A 95 -12.00 17.14 -0.19
C THR A 95 -11.07 17.58 0.95
N GLU A 96 -10.28 18.61 0.71
CA GLU A 96 -9.41 19.19 1.75
C GLU A 96 -10.23 19.76 2.92
N GLU A 97 -11.34 20.41 2.60
CA GLU A 97 -12.24 20.99 3.60
C GLU A 97 -12.86 19.88 4.49
N GLU A 98 -13.28 18.77 3.89
CA GLU A 98 -13.81 17.63 4.63
C GLU A 98 -12.76 17.03 5.56
N LEU A 99 -11.51 16.89 5.07
CA LEU A 99 -10.41 16.39 5.89
C LEU A 99 -10.13 17.31 7.08
N TYR A 100 -9.98 18.62 6.84
CA TYR A 100 -9.67 19.60 7.88
C TYR A 100 -10.81 19.75 8.89
N ALA A 101 -12.06 19.58 8.46
CA ALA A 101 -13.22 19.61 9.34
C ALA A 101 -13.38 18.32 10.15
N SER A 102 -12.67 17.23 9.80
CA SER A 102 -12.86 15.92 10.44
C SER A 102 -12.43 15.92 11.91
N PRO A 103 -13.15 15.19 12.78
CA PRO A 103 -12.77 15.04 14.19
C PRO A 103 -11.37 14.45 14.34
N GLN A 104 -11.00 13.48 13.50
CA GLN A 104 -9.71 12.81 13.54
C GLN A 104 -8.57 13.79 13.27
N PHE A 105 -8.70 14.66 12.27
CA PHE A 105 -7.69 15.65 11.95
C PHE A 105 -7.54 16.68 13.07
N ARG A 106 -8.68 17.16 13.60
CA ARG A 106 -8.68 18.11 14.73
C ARG A 106 -8.08 17.51 16.00
N GLU A 107 -8.35 16.23 16.27
CA GLU A 107 -7.76 15.53 17.42
C GLU A 107 -6.23 15.40 17.30
N MET A 108 -5.71 15.17 16.09
CA MET A 108 -4.27 15.16 15.84
C MET A 108 -3.61 16.50 16.14
N LEU A 109 -4.34 17.60 15.93
CA LEU A 109 -3.89 18.98 16.09
C LEU A 109 -4.31 19.59 17.45
N ALA A 110 -4.61 18.79 18.46
CA ALA A 110 -5.16 19.23 19.74
C ALA A 110 -4.25 20.19 20.57
N GLY A 111 -3.09 20.56 20.04
CA GLY A 111 -2.13 21.49 20.68
C GLY A 111 -2.50 22.98 20.68
N GLY A 112 -3.62 23.36 20.05
CA GLY A 112 -4.14 24.74 20.08
C GLY A 112 -3.46 25.73 19.13
N GLU A 113 -2.54 25.26 18.30
CA GLU A 113 -1.83 26.09 17.31
C GLU A 113 -2.42 25.87 15.91
N GLU A 114 -2.48 26.93 15.11
CA GLU A 114 -2.88 26.83 13.71
C GLU A 114 -1.72 26.28 12.87
N PRO A 115 -1.82 25.05 12.33
CA PRO A 115 -0.78 24.49 11.49
C PRO A 115 -0.84 25.10 10.08
N ILE A 116 0.31 25.16 9.42
CA ILE A 116 0.33 25.34 7.97
C ILE A 116 0.13 23.96 7.34
N VAL A 117 -0.97 23.78 6.62
CA VAL A 117 -1.29 22.53 5.93
C VAL A 117 -1.14 22.71 4.42
N ARG A 118 -0.45 21.78 3.78
CA ARG A 118 -0.21 21.79 2.33
C ARG A 118 -0.54 20.44 1.73
N LEU A 119 -1.34 20.42 0.66
CA LEU A 119 -1.52 19.25 -0.18
C LEU A 119 -0.26 19.07 -1.05
N VAL A 120 0.48 17.98 -0.85
CA VAL A 120 1.70 17.65 -1.61
C VAL A 120 1.33 16.94 -2.91
N ARG A 121 0.44 15.95 -2.84
CA ARG A 121 -0.05 15.22 -4.01
C ARG A 121 -1.41 14.59 -3.74
N LYS A 122 -2.29 14.63 -4.75
CA LYS A 122 -3.65 14.08 -4.69
C LYS A 122 -3.77 12.84 -5.57
N GLY A 123 -4.61 11.88 -5.14
CA GLY A 123 -5.11 10.78 -5.96
C GLY A 123 -4.04 9.78 -6.42
N VAL A 124 -2.98 9.56 -5.63
CA VAL A 124 -1.95 8.56 -5.97
C VAL A 124 -2.55 7.17 -5.89
N LYS A 125 -2.66 6.51 -7.05
CA LYS A 125 -3.21 5.16 -7.15
C LYS A 125 -2.14 4.11 -6.91
N HIS A 126 -2.39 3.21 -5.95
CA HIS A 126 -1.54 2.06 -5.66
C HIS A 126 -2.37 0.77 -5.72
N VAL A 127 -1.98 -0.15 -6.62
CA VAL A 127 -2.72 -1.38 -6.89
C VAL A 127 -2.08 -2.55 -6.17
N LEU A 128 -2.88 -3.26 -5.37
CA LEU A 128 -2.54 -4.53 -4.73
C LEU A 128 -3.42 -5.64 -5.31
N SER A 129 -3.11 -6.90 -5.01
CA SER A 129 -3.82 -8.08 -5.58
C SER A 129 -5.33 -8.04 -5.35
N HIS A 130 -5.80 -7.52 -4.21
CA HIS A 130 -7.21 -7.52 -3.81
C HIS A 130 -7.73 -6.15 -3.40
N ARG A 131 -6.89 -5.10 -3.50
CA ARG A 131 -7.24 -3.73 -3.07
C ARG A 131 -6.63 -2.71 -4.00
N VAL A 132 -7.33 -1.60 -4.19
CA VAL A 132 -6.78 -0.40 -4.82
C VAL A 132 -6.80 0.69 -3.76
N ILE A 133 -5.65 1.33 -3.55
CA ILE A 133 -5.50 2.43 -2.61
C ILE A 133 -5.43 3.71 -3.43
N TYR A 134 -6.23 4.68 -3.04
CA TYR A 134 -6.15 6.07 -3.51
C TYR A 134 -5.62 6.91 -2.35
N ALA A 135 -4.41 7.45 -2.51
CA ALA A 135 -3.74 8.17 -1.45
C ALA A 135 -3.60 9.65 -1.77
N ASN A 136 -3.95 10.49 -0.81
CA ASN A 136 -3.61 11.90 -0.78
C ASN A 136 -2.48 12.11 0.22
N PHE A 137 -1.53 12.98 -0.12
CA PHE A 137 -0.35 13.28 0.67
C PHE A 137 -0.38 14.73 1.12
N TYR A 138 -0.40 14.93 2.43
CA TYR A 138 -0.43 16.24 3.06
C TYR A 138 0.85 16.47 3.88
N GLU A 139 1.33 17.69 3.89
CA GLU A 139 2.36 18.15 4.82
C GLU A 139 1.73 19.11 5.82
N VAL A 140 2.01 18.89 7.10
CA VAL A 140 1.61 19.74 8.21
C VAL A 140 2.85 20.28 8.87
N ILE A 141 3.00 21.60 8.89
CA ILE A 141 4.14 22.29 9.52
C ILE A 141 3.68 22.83 10.87
N LEU A 142 4.39 22.46 11.93
CA LEU A 142 4.12 22.83 13.30
C LEU A 142 5.35 23.49 13.94
N PRO A 143 5.15 24.38 14.93
CA PRO A 143 6.21 24.87 15.80
C PRO A 143 6.87 23.73 16.60
N GLU A 144 8.14 23.87 16.96
CA GLU A 144 8.92 22.81 17.63
C GLU A 144 8.40 22.42 19.02
N ASN A 145 7.67 23.30 19.67
CA ASN A 145 7.08 23.11 21.00
C ASN A 145 5.63 22.62 20.97
N SER A 146 5.08 22.28 19.80
CA SER A 146 3.71 21.80 19.70
C SER A 146 3.51 20.48 20.43
N ALA A 147 2.39 20.37 21.17
CA ALA A 147 1.93 19.12 21.80
C ALA A 147 1.12 18.23 20.87
N SER A 148 0.88 18.67 19.63
CA SER A 148 0.16 17.91 18.62
C SER A 148 0.86 16.60 18.29
N PHE A 149 0.11 15.60 17.83
CA PHE A 149 0.62 14.27 17.45
C PHE A 149 1.26 13.46 18.58
N ALA A 150 0.99 13.74 19.85
CA ALA A 150 1.58 13.04 21.02
C ALA A 150 1.34 11.51 21.03
N LYS A 151 0.32 11.01 20.29
CA LYS A 151 0.04 9.57 20.15
C LYS A 151 1.01 8.84 19.22
N TYR A 152 1.80 9.58 18.44
CA TYR A 152 2.72 9.06 17.43
C TYR A 152 4.16 9.08 17.94
N GLN A 153 5.00 8.23 17.39
CA GLN A 153 6.42 8.20 17.70
C GLN A 153 7.12 9.37 17.02
N ARG A 154 7.69 10.28 17.80
CA ARG A 154 8.54 11.37 17.31
C ARG A 154 9.93 10.81 16.95
N ILE A 155 10.40 11.11 15.75
CA ILE A 155 11.73 10.69 15.27
C ILE A 155 12.41 11.84 14.55
N SER A 156 13.74 11.82 14.46
CA SER A 156 14.48 12.71 13.57
C SER A 156 14.17 12.38 12.10
N VAL A 157 14.06 13.39 11.26
CA VAL A 157 13.90 13.22 9.81
C VAL A 157 15.07 12.43 9.22
N GLU A 158 16.28 12.61 9.73
CA GLU A 158 17.47 11.85 9.32
C GLU A 158 17.35 10.35 9.60
N ASP A 159 16.59 9.96 10.62
CA ASP A 159 16.42 8.57 11.03
C ASP A 159 15.30 7.84 10.27
N LEU A 160 14.55 8.51 9.41
CA LEU A 160 13.46 7.90 8.63
C LEU A 160 13.91 6.66 7.85
N HIS A 161 15.13 6.66 7.31
CA HIS A 161 15.69 5.54 6.57
C HIS A 161 15.88 4.26 7.39
N LYS A 162 15.89 4.34 8.73
CA LYS A 162 16.00 3.20 9.64
C LYS A 162 14.69 2.42 9.81
N PHE A 163 13.58 2.98 9.36
CA PHE A 163 12.26 2.41 9.52
C PHE A 163 11.76 1.75 8.23
N ALA A 164 11.31 0.51 8.33
CA ALA A 164 10.73 -0.21 7.21
C ALA A 164 9.34 0.35 6.88
N VAL A 165 9.16 0.90 5.69
CA VAL A 165 7.92 1.52 5.20
C VAL A 165 7.40 0.81 3.95
N SER A 166 6.13 1.01 3.61
CA SER A 166 5.58 0.53 2.34
C SER A 166 6.15 1.34 1.16
N ARG A 167 6.11 0.75 -0.05
CA ARG A 167 6.52 1.46 -1.27
C ARG A 167 5.75 2.77 -1.46
N LEU A 168 4.47 2.80 -1.12
CA LEU A 168 3.64 4.00 -1.23
C LEU A 168 4.12 5.11 -0.29
N VAL A 169 4.44 4.77 0.97
CA VAL A 169 4.98 5.72 1.96
C VAL A 169 6.39 6.18 1.57
N ASN A 170 7.22 5.27 1.06
CA ASN A 170 8.56 5.63 0.59
C ASN A 170 8.49 6.66 -0.55
N GLN A 171 7.58 6.45 -1.51
CA GLN A 171 7.32 7.42 -2.58
C GLN A 171 6.87 8.78 -2.03
N PHE A 172 6.06 8.79 -0.98
CA PHE A 172 5.65 10.02 -0.31
C PHE A 172 6.83 10.75 0.34
N PHE A 173 7.70 10.04 1.06
CA PHE A 173 8.89 10.63 1.68
C PHE A 173 9.84 11.23 0.64
N SER A 174 10.06 10.55 -0.49
CA SER A 174 10.88 11.10 -1.58
C SER A 174 10.32 12.42 -2.13
N LEU A 175 8.98 12.55 -2.26
CA LEU A 175 8.34 13.79 -2.72
C LEU A 175 8.53 14.98 -1.76
N ILE A 176 8.68 14.72 -0.46
CA ILE A 176 8.82 15.77 0.57
C ILE A 176 10.28 16.10 0.85
N LEU A 177 11.14 15.08 0.89
CA LEU A 177 12.53 15.25 1.29
C LEU A 177 13.44 15.64 0.12
N GLU A 178 13.04 15.27 -1.10
CA GLU A 178 13.77 15.57 -2.35
C GLU A 178 12.88 16.31 -3.35
N PRO A 179 12.41 17.53 -3.04
CA PRO A 179 11.41 18.21 -3.87
C PRO A 179 11.92 18.68 -5.25
N ASN A 180 13.19 18.50 -5.60
CA ASN A 180 13.85 19.07 -6.78
C ASN A 180 14.65 18.05 -7.61
N ASN A 181 14.10 16.86 -7.86
CA ASN A 181 14.63 16.02 -8.96
C ASN A 181 13.62 15.86 -10.09
#